data_b2ea48e45cddc6074c9b8ed796a7c5c7
#
_entry.id   b2ea48e45cddc6074c9b8ed796a7c5c7
#
_cell.length_a   1.000
_cell.length_b   1.000
_cell.length_c   1.000
_cell.angle_alpha   90.00
_cell.angle_beta   90.00
_cell.angle_gamma   90.00
#
_symmetry.space_group_name_H-M   'P 1'
#
loop_
_entity.id
_entity.type
_entity.pdbx_description
1 polymer ?
#
loop_
_entity_poly.entity_id
_entity_poly.type
_entity_poly.pdbx_seq_one_letter_code
_entity_poly.pdbx_strand_id
1 'polypeptide(L)'
;MGMTVARDGQYRVAGRGRLSMKYMAALLCFEDKRFLTHSGVDPLAVGRALWLNVRRGSVVSGGSTLTMQVIRLSRDNPPRTIPEKILEMLLAIRLEQSYTKWEILNMYVDHAPFGGNIVGIQAASLKYFNRQPDELSWAEAALLAVLPNAPALMYPGKNMPGLKGKRDALLRELYEQGYFEQGDLEMAMAEPLPEQVYSPECIAPHLLARAYGQRRGKISQTFIDSRLQEQVNGIVRRHIDVLKHNHIYNAAVLVAHIPTGQVRAYVGNGPKVRDDGGNQVDIITSNRSSGSILKPALYALMQQSGYILPGTIVSDVPSRFGGYVPSNFNKDFQGIVPADRALSMSLNIPFVRLLREYGVEHFYDDLKKMGITTLNRKAENYGLSLILG
;
A
#
# COMPACT_ATOMS: atom_id res chain seq x y z
N MET A 1 4.81 -2.70 -5.56
CA MET A 1 4.16 -1.91 -4.50
C MET A 1 2.67 -1.81 -4.77
N GLY A 2 1.84 -1.55 -3.77
CA GLY A 2 0.40 -1.35 -3.96
C GLY A 2 -0.02 0.03 -3.47
N MET A 3 -1.03 0.61 -4.11
CA MET A 3 -1.61 1.90 -3.76
C MET A 3 -3.13 1.80 -3.77
N THR A 4 -3.79 2.34 -2.74
CA THR A 4 -5.25 2.40 -2.66
C THR A 4 -5.74 3.83 -2.78
N VAL A 5 -7.00 3.97 -3.20
CA VAL A 5 -7.69 5.26 -3.25
C VAL A 5 -8.03 5.72 -1.83
N ALA A 6 -7.84 7.00 -1.52
CA ALA A 6 -8.25 7.61 -0.27
C ALA A 6 -9.78 7.69 -0.15
N ARG A 7 -10.31 8.09 1.03
CA ARG A 7 -11.76 8.18 1.27
C ARG A 7 -12.49 9.14 0.34
N ASP A 8 -11.82 10.17 -0.12
CA ASP A 8 -12.33 11.17 -1.06
C ASP A 8 -12.27 10.73 -2.53
N GLY A 9 -11.96 9.48 -2.80
CA GLY A 9 -11.85 8.93 -4.14
C GLY A 9 -10.57 9.31 -4.88
N GLN A 10 -9.60 9.92 -4.21
CA GLN A 10 -8.36 10.40 -4.85
C GLN A 10 -7.15 9.51 -4.51
N TYR A 11 -6.24 9.38 -5.47
CA TYR A 11 -4.92 8.81 -5.24
C TYR A 11 -4.01 9.86 -4.62
N ARG A 12 -3.59 9.63 -3.37
CA ARG A 12 -2.62 10.44 -2.64
C ARG A 12 -1.53 9.54 -2.10
N VAL A 13 -0.29 9.93 -2.28
CA VAL A 13 0.86 9.26 -1.66
C VAL A 13 1.49 10.24 -0.70
N ALA A 14 1.39 9.96 0.57
CA ALA A 14 2.13 10.70 1.58
C ALA A 14 3.59 10.27 1.49
N GLY A 15 4.50 11.18 1.19
CA GLY A 15 5.92 10.86 1.15
C GLY A 15 6.73 12.12 0.94
N ARG A 16 7.79 12.22 1.72
CA ARG A 16 8.84 13.23 1.50
C ARG A 16 9.85 12.68 0.50
N GLY A 17 9.43 12.39 -0.73
CA GLY A 17 10.34 12.16 -1.84
C GLY A 17 11.16 13.43 -2.08
N ARG A 18 12.42 13.29 -2.48
CA ARG A 18 13.18 14.43 -2.98
C ARG A 18 12.51 14.94 -4.26
N LEU A 19 12.15 16.20 -4.29
CA LEU A 19 11.69 16.83 -5.53
C LEU A 19 12.86 16.89 -6.52
N SER A 20 12.61 16.48 -7.75
CA SER A 20 13.56 16.65 -8.84
C SER A 20 13.85 18.13 -9.07
N MET A 21 15.11 18.49 -9.22
CA MET A 21 15.51 19.84 -9.67
C MET A 21 14.86 20.19 -11.01
N LYS A 22 14.73 19.21 -11.92
CA LYS A 22 14.08 19.37 -13.23
C LYS A 22 12.61 19.76 -13.06
N TYR A 23 11.87 19.08 -12.16
CA TYR A 23 10.47 19.40 -11.91
C TYR A 23 10.31 20.79 -11.25
N MET A 24 11.17 21.13 -10.30
CA MET A 24 11.14 22.47 -9.69
C MET A 24 11.40 23.56 -10.71
N ALA A 25 12.43 23.40 -11.54
CA ALA A 25 12.71 24.35 -12.61
C ALA A 25 11.51 24.49 -13.57
N ALA A 26 10.93 23.38 -14.00
CA ALA A 26 9.77 23.37 -14.88
C ALA A 26 8.54 24.03 -14.24
N LEU A 27 8.25 23.73 -12.98
CA LEU A 27 7.13 24.31 -12.24
C LEU A 27 7.28 25.81 -12.04
N LEU A 28 8.45 26.26 -11.59
CA LEU A 28 8.71 27.68 -11.38
C LEU A 28 8.71 28.46 -12.70
N CYS A 29 9.28 27.91 -13.74
CA CYS A 29 9.25 28.51 -15.07
C CYS A 29 7.83 28.66 -15.62
N PHE A 30 6.95 27.67 -15.38
CA PHE A 30 5.59 27.67 -15.91
C PHE A 30 4.61 28.50 -15.08
N GLU A 31 4.61 28.31 -13.75
CA GLU A 31 3.59 28.88 -12.86
C GLU A 31 4.02 30.21 -12.20
N ASP A 32 5.30 30.35 -11.81
CA ASP A 32 5.75 31.49 -11.01
C ASP A 32 7.26 31.76 -11.10
N LYS A 33 7.68 32.41 -12.19
CA LYS A 33 9.10 32.67 -12.48
C LYS A 33 9.84 33.45 -11.39
N ARG A 34 9.12 34.22 -10.60
CA ARG A 34 9.69 35.06 -9.53
C ARG A 34 9.30 34.60 -8.14
N PHE A 35 8.92 33.32 -8.01
CA PHE A 35 8.50 32.72 -6.75
C PHE A 35 9.46 33.02 -5.61
N LEU A 36 10.77 32.94 -5.85
CA LEU A 36 11.81 33.13 -4.82
C LEU A 36 11.99 34.59 -4.39
N THR A 37 11.44 35.57 -5.12
CA THR A 37 11.72 37.00 -4.91
C THR A 37 10.54 37.83 -4.39
N HIS A 38 9.30 37.35 -4.56
CA HIS A 38 8.13 38.07 -4.03
C HIS A 38 7.65 37.49 -2.70
N SER A 39 6.84 38.22 -1.94
CA SER A 39 6.28 37.85 -0.65
C SER A 39 4.79 37.46 -0.77
N GLY A 40 4.50 36.36 -1.48
CA GLY A 40 3.16 35.78 -1.63
C GLY A 40 2.38 36.31 -2.83
N VAL A 41 2.55 37.55 -3.18
CA VAL A 41 1.96 38.20 -4.35
C VAL A 41 3.05 38.81 -5.21
N ASP A 42 2.96 38.63 -6.53
CA ASP A 42 3.86 39.23 -7.50
C ASP A 42 3.19 40.51 -8.12
N PRO A 43 3.54 41.74 -7.68
CA PRO A 43 2.91 42.94 -8.16
C PRO A 43 3.09 43.16 -9.67
N LEU A 44 4.25 42.75 -10.21
CA LEU A 44 4.53 42.89 -11.64
C LEU A 44 3.71 41.90 -12.49
N ALA A 45 3.49 40.67 -11.98
CA ALA A 45 2.61 39.72 -12.65
C ALA A 45 1.14 40.15 -12.59
N VAL A 46 0.69 40.69 -11.46
CA VAL A 46 -0.67 41.27 -11.31
C VAL A 46 -0.86 42.46 -12.25
N GLY A 47 0.09 43.41 -12.30
CA GLY A 47 0.04 44.56 -13.19
C GLY A 47 0.01 44.15 -14.67
N ARG A 48 0.85 43.22 -15.08
CA ARG A 48 0.86 42.68 -16.45
C ARG A 48 -0.46 41.98 -16.78
N ALA A 49 -1.00 41.18 -15.89
CA ALA A 49 -2.26 40.47 -16.09
C ALA A 49 -3.43 41.47 -16.23
N LEU A 50 -3.48 42.47 -15.37
CA LEU A 50 -4.49 43.53 -15.43
C LEU A 50 -4.46 44.30 -16.77
N TRP A 51 -3.25 44.71 -17.19
CA TRP A 51 -3.05 45.42 -18.46
C TRP A 51 -3.48 44.58 -19.67
N LEU A 52 -3.08 43.27 -19.70
CA LEU A 52 -3.46 42.38 -20.78
C LEU A 52 -4.97 42.10 -20.84
N ASN A 53 -5.62 41.93 -19.69
CA ASN A 53 -7.05 41.67 -19.61
C ASN A 53 -7.87 42.88 -20.04
N VAL A 54 -7.48 44.11 -19.62
CA VAL A 54 -8.11 45.37 -20.05
C VAL A 54 -7.95 45.57 -21.56
N ARG A 55 -6.72 45.34 -22.10
CA ARG A 55 -6.47 45.51 -23.53
C ARG A 55 -7.23 44.52 -24.41
N ARG A 56 -7.50 43.31 -23.94
CA ARG A 56 -8.21 42.28 -24.71
C ARG A 56 -9.70 42.18 -24.40
N GLY A 57 -10.21 42.93 -23.43
CA GLY A 57 -11.61 42.86 -23.00
C GLY A 57 -12.07 41.52 -22.43
N SER A 58 -11.12 40.62 -22.10
CA SER A 58 -11.40 39.31 -21.59
C SER A 58 -10.26 38.83 -20.65
N VAL A 59 -10.56 37.91 -19.74
CA VAL A 59 -9.55 37.37 -18.83
C VAL A 59 -8.65 36.40 -19.59
N VAL A 60 -7.50 36.88 -20.04
CA VAL A 60 -6.50 36.11 -20.84
C VAL A 60 -5.27 35.71 -20.02
N SER A 61 -4.94 36.47 -18.99
CA SER A 61 -3.78 36.19 -18.13
C SER A 61 -4.15 36.27 -16.66
N GLY A 62 -3.62 35.33 -15.88
CA GLY A 62 -3.74 35.28 -14.43
C GLY A 62 -2.44 35.71 -13.74
N GLY A 63 -2.51 36.66 -12.80
CA GLY A 63 -1.38 37.05 -11.92
C GLY A 63 -1.36 36.26 -10.62
N SER A 64 -1.71 34.96 -10.64
CA SER A 64 -1.71 34.16 -9.44
C SER A 64 -0.33 33.52 -9.23
N THR A 65 0.21 33.68 -8.04
CA THR A 65 1.46 33.03 -7.60
C THR A 65 1.22 31.61 -7.12
N LEU A 66 2.26 30.80 -6.97
CA LEU A 66 2.19 29.48 -6.34
C LEU A 66 1.63 29.56 -4.92
N THR A 67 2.04 30.58 -4.15
CA THR A 67 1.53 30.81 -2.79
C THR A 67 0.02 31.05 -2.77
N MET A 68 -0.50 31.84 -3.71
CA MET A 68 -1.96 32.04 -3.86
C MET A 68 -2.69 30.76 -4.27
N GLN A 69 -2.05 29.91 -5.08
CA GLN A 69 -2.62 28.62 -5.44
C GLN A 69 -2.66 27.66 -4.24
N VAL A 70 -1.66 27.65 -3.35
CA VAL A 70 -1.70 26.90 -2.08
C VAL A 70 -2.90 27.35 -1.23
N ILE A 71 -3.10 28.65 -1.07
CA ILE A 71 -4.27 29.18 -0.33
C ILE A 71 -5.58 28.70 -0.97
N ARG A 72 -5.70 28.74 -2.29
CA ARG A 72 -6.90 28.26 -2.99
C ARG A 72 -7.14 26.77 -2.75
N LEU A 73 -6.11 25.94 -2.86
CA LEU A 73 -6.20 24.50 -2.61
C LEU A 73 -6.62 24.20 -1.17
N SER A 74 -6.10 24.95 -0.19
CA SER A 74 -6.45 24.79 1.23
C SER A 74 -7.91 25.14 1.57
N ARG A 75 -8.58 25.88 0.66
CA ARG A 75 -9.97 26.34 0.79
C ARG A 75 -10.92 25.66 -0.20
N ASP A 76 -10.58 24.46 -0.66
CA ASP A 76 -11.39 23.63 -1.57
C ASP A 76 -11.79 24.33 -2.89
N ASN A 77 -10.86 25.15 -3.44
CA ASN A 77 -11.02 25.83 -4.74
C ASN A 77 -12.31 26.67 -4.86
N PRO A 78 -12.51 27.71 -4.04
CA PRO A 78 -13.69 28.55 -4.10
C PRO A 78 -13.87 29.20 -5.49
N PRO A 79 -15.09 29.65 -5.84
CA PRO A 79 -15.37 30.33 -7.10
C PRO A 79 -14.46 31.53 -7.33
N ARG A 80 -14.03 31.76 -8.59
CA ARG A 80 -13.11 32.84 -8.97
C ARG A 80 -13.83 34.17 -9.04
N THR A 81 -14.01 34.83 -7.90
CA THR A 81 -14.57 36.18 -7.79
C THR A 81 -13.48 37.19 -7.41
N ILE A 82 -13.73 38.50 -7.63
CA ILE A 82 -12.77 39.56 -7.25
C ILE A 82 -12.54 39.57 -5.72
N PRO A 83 -13.57 39.52 -4.86
CA PRO A 83 -13.37 39.46 -3.40
C PRO A 83 -12.55 38.26 -2.96
N GLU A 84 -12.81 37.09 -3.56
CA GLU A 84 -12.06 35.88 -3.27
C GLU A 84 -10.59 36.03 -3.67
N LYS A 85 -10.34 36.70 -4.82
CA LYS A 85 -8.97 36.97 -5.27
C LYS A 85 -8.20 37.89 -4.31
N ILE A 86 -8.85 38.91 -3.77
CA ILE A 86 -8.26 39.82 -2.77
C ILE A 86 -7.95 39.04 -1.48
N LEU A 87 -8.88 38.19 -1.04
CA LEU A 87 -8.66 37.34 0.13
C LEU A 87 -7.50 36.34 -0.07
N GLU A 88 -7.41 35.72 -1.25
CA GLU A 88 -6.25 34.85 -1.60
C GLU A 88 -4.92 35.62 -1.48
N MET A 89 -4.88 36.88 -1.97
CA MET A 89 -3.68 37.72 -1.91
C MET A 89 -3.28 38.04 -0.46
N LEU A 90 -4.22 38.42 0.39
CA LEU A 90 -3.98 38.72 1.79
C LEU A 90 -3.48 37.48 2.57
N LEU A 91 -4.13 36.33 2.34
CA LEU A 91 -3.75 35.10 2.96
C LEU A 91 -2.40 34.57 2.44
N ALA A 92 -2.07 34.82 1.16
CA ALA A 92 -0.77 34.43 0.60
C ALA A 92 0.37 35.23 1.25
N ILE A 93 0.20 36.54 1.47
CA ILE A 93 1.19 37.36 2.20
C ILE A 93 1.37 36.82 3.63
N ARG A 94 0.27 36.51 4.32
CA ARG A 94 0.34 35.95 5.67
C ARG A 94 1.03 34.57 5.70
N LEU A 95 0.79 33.73 4.71
CA LEU A 95 1.43 32.41 4.61
C LEU A 95 2.95 32.55 4.49
N GLU A 96 3.44 33.48 3.67
CA GLU A 96 4.87 33.74 3.48
C GLU A 96 5.56 34.34 4.73
N GLN A 97 4.80 34.94 5.65
CA GLN A 97 5.32 35.36 6.94
C GLN A 97 5.54 34.19 7.92
N SER A 98 4.83 33.08 7.71
CA SER A 98 4.81 31.93 8.63
C SER A 98 5.59 30.73 8.13
N TYR A 99 5.80 30.62 6.83
CA TYR A 99 6.43 29.48 6.18
C TYR A 99 7.50 29.92 5.18
N THR A 100 8.53 29.10 5.05
CA THR A 100 9.59 29.30 4.05
C THR A 100 9.10 28.99 2.65
N LYS A 101 9.76 29.54 1.64
CA LYS A 101 9.48 29.24 0.22
C LYS A 101 9.48 27.74 -0.07
N TRP A 102 10.39 27.01 0.55
CA TRP A 102 10.49 25.56 0.40
C TRP A 102 9.28 24.83 0.99
N GLU A 103 8.81 25.23 2.14
CA GLU A 103 7.61 24.65 2.76
C GLU A 103 6.36 24.93 1.92
N ILE A 104 6.22 26.17 1.40
CA ILE A 104 5.11 26.56 0.53
C ILE A 104 5.14 25.75 -0.79
N LEU A 105 6.33 25.57 -1.38
CA LEU A 105 6.49 24.75 -2.57
C LEU A 105 6.07 23.30 -2.30
N ASN A 106 6.49 22.73 -1.18
CA ASN A 106 6.08 21.38 -0.79
C ASN A 106 4.57 21.28 -0.56
N MET A 107 3.94 22.25 0.08
CA MET A 107 2.48 22.30 0.22
C MET A 107 1.78 22.29 -1.15
N TYR A 108 2.30 23.03 -2.13
CA TYR A 108 1.74 23.02 -3.48
C TYR A 108 1.87 21.66 -4.14
N VAL A 109 3.09 21.11 -4.20
CA VAL A 109 3.37 19.87 -4.95
C VAL A 109 2.71 18.63 -4.33
N ASP A 110 2.45 18.66 -3.02
CA ASP A 110 1.76 17.57 -2.32
C ASP A 110 0.23 17.61 -2.52
N HIS A 111 -0.35 18.79 -2.85
CA HIS A 111 -1.80 18.95 -2.93
C HIS A 111 -2.30 19.39 -4.32
N ALA A 112 -1.42 19.68 -5.26
CA ALA A 112 -1.80 20.04 -6.62
C ALA A 112 -2.53 18.88 -7.32
N PRO A 113 -3.60 19.18 -8.09
CA PRO A 113 -4.31 18.16 -8.88
C PRO A 113 -3.58 17.94 -10.20
N PHE A 114 -3.32 16.66 -10.53
CA PHE A 114 -2.62 16.28 -11.78
C PHE A 114 -3.53 15.65 -12.82
N GLY A 115 -4.85 15.80 -12.68
CA GLY A 115 -5.85 15.26 -13.59
C GLY A 115 -6.48 13.96 -13.07
N GLY A 116 -7.73 13.71 -13.50
CA GLY A 116 -8.53 12.61 -12.98
C GLY A 116 -8.67 12.70 -11.45
N ASN A 117 -8.35 11.62 -10.77
CA ASN A 117 -8.36 11.52 -9.31
C ASN A 117 -6.95 11.46 -8.69
N ILE A 118 -5.95 12.06 -9.34
CA ILE A 118 -4.55 12.03 -8.90
C ILE A 118 -4.19 13.37 -8.26
N VAL A 119 -3.74 13.34 -7.01
CA VAL A 119 -3.33 14.51 -6.22
C VAL A 119 -1.93 14.30 -5.65
N GLY A 120 -1.09 15.30 -5.83
CA GLY A 120 0.30 15.31 -5.39
C GLY A 120 1.27 14.70 -6.39
N ILE A 121 2.48 15.27 -6.42
CA ILE A 121 3.56 14.90 -7.37
C ILE A 121 3.96 13.42 -7.25
N GLN A 122 3.99 12.88 -6.03
CA GLN A 122 4.34 11.48 -5.78
C GLN A 122 3.35 10.52 -6.46
N ALA A 123 2.05 10.80 -6.29
CA ALA A 123 1.02 9.99 -6.92
C ALA A 123 1.06 10.15 -8.44
N ALA A 124 1.28 11.37 -8.94
CA ALA A 124 1.33 11.66 -10.37
C ALA A 124 2.53 10.97 -11.05
N SER A 125 3.73 11.07 -10.47
CA SER A 125 4.93 10.43 -10.99
C SER A 125 4.77 8.91 -11.08
N LEU A 126 4.27 8.29 -10.01
CA LEU A 126 4.01 6.83 -9.98
C LEU A 126 2.92 6.42 -10.96
N LYS A 127 1.82 7.19 -11.05
CA LYS A 127 0.67 6.85 -11.89
C LYS A 127 0.87 7.09 -13.38
N TYR A 128 1.65 8.09 -13.75
CA TYR A 128 1.91 8.38 -15.16
C TYR A 128 3.17 7.75 -15.71
N PHE A 129 4.21 7.56 -14.87
CA PHE A 129 5.53 7.12 -15.33
C PHE A 129 6.09 5.91 -14.60
N ASN A 130 5.45 5.45 -13.53
CA ASN A 130 5.96 4.38 -12.65
C ASN A 130 7.39 4.66 -12.12
N ARG A 131 7.68 5.94 -11.83
CA ARG A 131 8.98 6.43 -11.36
C ARG A 131 8.81 7.29 -10.11
N GLN A 132 9.90 7.42 -9.34
CA GLN A 132 9.95 8.39 -8.25
C GLN A 132 10.11 9.82 -8.84
N PRO A 133 9.66 10.88 -8.13
CA PRO A 133 9.77 12.25 -8.63
C PRO A 133 11.20 12.72 -8.94
N ASP A 134 12.21 12.20 -8.26
CA ASP A 134 13.63 12.53 -8.48
C ASP A 134 14.23 11.85 -9.72
N GLU A 135 13.57 10.83 -10.26
CA GLU A 135 13.99 10.07 -11.45
C GLU A 135 13.38 10.61 -12.76
N LEU A 136 12.53 11.66 -12.68
CA LEU A 136 11.84 12.21 -13.86
C LEU A 136 12.81 12.74 -14.92
N SER A 137 12.49 12.49 -16.19
CA SER A 137 13.12 13.16 -17.34
C SER A 137 12.70 14.62 -17.41
N TRP A 138 13.33 15.42 -18.27
CA TRP A 138 12.89 16.80 -18.55
C TRP A 138 11.49 16.86 -19.16
N ALA A 139 11.18 15.91 -20.05
CA ALA A 139 9.85 15.81 -20.68
C ALA A 139 8.77 15.45 -19.67
N GLU A 140 9.03 14.47 -18.81
CA GLU A 140 8.12 14.03 -17.73
C GLU A 140 7.92 15.16 -16.70
N ALA A 141 8.99 15.83 -16.30
CA ALA A 141 8.94 16.96 -15.37
C ALA A 141 8.15 18.13 -15.94
N ALA A 142 8.39 18.51 -17.20
CA ALA A 142 7.62 19.57 -17.87
C ALA A 142 6.14 19.18 -18.04
N LEU A 143 5.85 17.92 -18.37
CA LEU A 143 4.48 17.43 -18.45
C LEU A 143 3.75 17.60 -17.11
N LEU A 144 4.36 17.15 -16.00
CA LEU A 144 3.76 17.29 -14.68
C LEU A 144 3.63 18.76 -14.26
N ALA A 145 4.53 19.64 -14.66
CA ALA A 145 4.43 21.07 -14.35
C ALA A 145 3.21 21.75 -15.02
N VAL A 146 2.81 21.32 -16.22
CA VAL A 146 1.69 21.92 -16.94
C VAL A 146 0.32 21.36 -16.57
N LEU A 147 0.26 20.15 -15.98
CA LEU A 147 -1.00 19.46 -15.67
C LEU A 147 -1.90 20.22 -14.68
N PRO A 148 -1.40 20.80 -13.56
CA PRO A 148 -2.23 21.47 -12.58
C PRO A 148 -2.97 22.71 -13.11
N ASN A 149 -2.50 23.30 -14.21
CA ASN A 149 -3.11 24.48 -14.83
C ASN A 149 -4.53 24.24 -15.36
N ALA A 150 -4.81 23.04 -15.89
CA ALA A 150 -6.12 22.69 -16.42
C ALA A 150 -6.45 21.19 -16.23
N PRO A 151 -6.45 20.68 -14.99
CA PRO A 151 -6.49 19.24 -14.70
C PRO A 151 -7.79 18.53 -15.12
N ALA A 152 -8.88 19.28 -15.29
CA ALA A 152 -10.15 18.74 -15.77
C ALA A 152 -10.25 18.66 -17.30
N LEU A 153 -9.44 19.43 -18.02
CA LEU A 153 -9.52 19.58 -19.46
C LEU A 153 -8.44 18.82 -20.20
N MET A 154 -7.25 18.66 -19.59
CA MET A 154 -6.07 18.07 -20.19
C MET A 154 -5.35 17.20 -19.17
N TYR A 155 -5.23 15.92 -19.48
CA TYR A 155 -4.40 14.96 -18.74
C TYR A 155 -4.12 13.74 -19.66
N PRO A 156 -3.17 12.88 -19.36
CA PRO A 156 -2.91 11.68 -20.13
C PRO A 156 -4.19 10.86 -20.39
N GLY A 157 -4.49 10.65 -21.69
CA GLY A 157 -5.77 10.08 -22.15
C GLY A 157 -6.84 11.12 -22.55
N LYS A 158 -6.65 12.43 -22.27
CA LYS A 158 -7.61 13.47 -22.64
C LYS A 158 -6.91 14.70 -23.22
N ASN A 159 -7.26 15.06 -24.45
CA ASN A 159 -6.67 16.20 -25.18
C ASN A 159 -5.13 16.15 -25.29
N MET A 160 -4.63 15.02 -25.78
CA MET A 160 -3.19 14.77 -25.92
C MET A 160 -2.45 15.81 -26.78
N PRO A 161 -3.01 16.30 -27.93
CA PRO A 161 -2.34 17.33 -28.72
C PRO A 161 -2.14 18.64 -27.96
N GLY A 162 -3.16 19.09 -27.21
CA GLY A 162 -3.05 20.31 -26.40
C GLY A 162 -2.06 20.15 -25.25
N LEU A 163 -2.01 18.97 -24.64
CA LEU A 163 -1.08 18.64 -23.57
C LEU A 163 0.37 18.61 -24.11
N LYS A 164 0.59 17.99 -25.28
CA LYS A 164 1.90 17.96 -25.94
C LYS A 164 2.36 19.39 -26.28
N GLY A 165 1.48 20.21 -26.85
CA GLY A 165 1.82 21.59 -27.19
C GLY A 165 2.27 22.41 -26.00
N LYS A 166 1.59 22.29 -24.84
CA LYS A 166 2.00 22.98 -23.60
C LYS A 166 3.34 22.47 -23.05
N ARG A 167 3.53 21.16 -23.02
CA ARG A 167 4.81 20.56 -22.61
C ARG A 167 5.97 21.05 -23.48
N ASP A 168 5.79 20.97 -24.78
CA ASP A 168 6.83 21.35 -25.74
C ASP A 168 7.15 22.86 -25.70
N ALA A 169 6.14 23.70 -25.44
CA ALA A 169 6.34 25.14 -25.23
C ALA A 169 7.18 25.39 -23.97
N LEU A 170 6.87 24.72 -22.86
CA LEU A 170 7.64 24.83 -21.62
C LEU A 170 9.08 24.30 -21.78
N LEU A 171 9.29 23.21 -22.52
CA LEU A 171 10.63 22.70 -22.82
C LEU A 171 11.48 23.70 -23.58
N ARG A 172 10.90 24.39 -24.59
CA ARG A 172 11.62 25.46 -25.32
C ARG A 172 11.97 26.63 -24.40
N GLU A 173 11.06 27.02 -23.52
CA GLU A 173 11.31 28.09 -22.55
C GLU A 173 12.42 27.74 -21.55
N LEU A 174 12.48 26.49 -21.08
CA LEU A 174 13.55 26.00 -20.22
C LEU A 174 14.91 25.98 -20.95
N TYR A 175 14.91 25.61 -22.22
CA TYR A 175 16.10 25.68 -23.05
C TYR A 175 16.59 27.12 -23.23
N GLU A 176 15.70 28.07 -23.54
CA GLU A 176 16.02 29.49 -23.65
C GLU A 176 16.57 30.08 -22.35
N GLN A 177 16.19 29.53 -21.20
CA GLN A 177 16.73 29.89 -19.89
C GLN A 177 18.03 29.16 -19.51
N GLY A 178 18.55 28.27 -20.39
CA GLY A 178 19.83 27.62 -20.23
C GLY A 178 19.84 26.43 -19.27
N TYR A 179 18.70 25.78 -19.01
CA TYR A 179 18.66 24.62 -18.12
C TYR A 179 19.25 23.34 -18.73
N PHE A 180 19.33 23.24 -20.05
CA PHE A 180 19.89 22.10 -20.79
C PHE A 180 20.24 22.50 -22.23
N GLU A 181 20.99 21.65 -22.93
CA GLU A 181 21.49 21.89 -24.28
C GLU A 181 20.45 21.53 -25.37
N GLN A 182 20.74 21.91 -26.64
CA GLN A 182 19.81 21.67 -27.76
C GLN A 182 19.54 20.17 -27.99
N GLY A 183 20.55 19.32 -27.85
CA GLY A 183 20.37 17.87 -27.98
C GLY A 183 19.39 17.28 -26.96
N ASP A 184 19.43 17.78 -25.71
CA ASP A 184 18.50 17.41 -24.67
C ASP A 184 17.08 17.88 -24.99
N LEU A 185 16.92 19.08 -25.58
CA LEU A 185 15.62 19.58 -26.04
C LEU A 185 15.00 18.66 -27.09
N GLU A 186 15.78 18.28 -28.09
CA GLU A 186 15.30 17.40 -29.17
C GLU A 186 14.87 16.03 -28.61
N MET A 187 15.67 15.44 -27.72
CA MET A 187 15.33 14.19 -27.04
C MET A 187 14.06 14.34 -26.17
N ALA A 188 13.97 15.40 -25.37
CA ALA A 188 12.80 15.61 -24.50
C ALA A 188 11.52 15.87 -25.32
N MET A 189 11.59 16.56 -26.44
CA MET A 189 10.43 16.78 -27.33
C MET A 189 10.01 15.51 -28.08
N ALA A 190 10.95 14.60 -28.38
CA ALA A 190 10.67 13.30 -29.00
C ALA A 190 10.09 12.29 -28.03
N GLU A 191 10.26 12.48 -26.70
CA GLU A 191 9.74 11.58 -25.68
C GLU A 191 8.21 11.52 -25.74
N PRO A 192 7.61 10.30 -25.83
CA PRO A 192 6.16 10.16 -25.94
C PRO A 192 5.45 10.57 -24.66
N LEU A 193 4.21 11.05 -24.81
CA LEU A 193 3.32 11.24 -23.66
C LEU A 193 2.75 9.89 -23.19
N PRO A 194 2.51 9.71 -21.89
CA PRO A 194 1.81 8.54 -21.40
C PRO A 194 0.37 8.52 -21.94
N GLU A 195 -0.02 7.43 -22.58
CA GLU A 195 -1.36 7.30 -23.19
C GLU A 195 -2.43 7.00 -22.14
N GLN A 196 -2.03 6.35 -21.06
CA GLN A 196 -2.94 5.94 -19.98
C GLN A 196 -2.27 5.99 -18.61
N VAL A 197 -3.09 5.97 -17.59
CA VAL A 197 -2.62 5.95 -16.19
C VAL A 197 -2.05 4.57 -15.87
N TYR A 198 -0.80 4.53 -15.44
CA TYR A 198 -0.17 3.30 -14.98
C TYR A 198 -0.86 2.79 -13.70
N SER A 199 -1.27 1.55 -13.72
CA SER A 199 -1.83 0.87 -12.56
C SER A 199 -0.93 -0.32 -12.24
N PRO A 200 0.07 -0.14 -11.37
CA PRO A 200 0.94 -1.24 -10.99
C PRO A 200 0.09 -2.38 -10.42
N GLU A 201 0.29 -3.57 -10.93
CA GLU A 201 -0.34 -4.76 -10.36
C GLU A 201 0.10 -4.88 -8.89
N CYS A 202 -0.87 -4.91 -8.00
CA CYS A 202 -0.58 -5.07 -6.58
C CYS A 202 -0.18 -6.52 -6.31
N ILE A 203 1.11 -6.77 -6.13
CA ILE A 203 1.65 -8.11 -5.92
C ILE A 203 1.22 -8.76 -4.59
N ALA A 204 0.73 -7.97 -3.62
CA ALA A 204 0.25 -8.44 -2.32
C ALA A 204 -1.05 -7.71 -1.90
N PRO A 205 -2.19 -7.92 -2.61
CA PRO A 205 -3.41 -7.13 -2.41
C PRO A 205 -4.02 -7.28 -1.02
N HIS A 206 -3.98 -8.47 -0.43
CA HIS A 206 -4.50 -8.71 0.92
C HIS A 206 -3.67 -8.01 1.99
N LEU A 207 -2.33 -8.00 1.86
CA LEU A 207 -1.46 -7.25 2.76
C LEU A 207 -1.73 -5.74 2.63
N LEU A 208 -1.93 -5.23 1.42
CA LEU A 208 -2.29 -3.82 1.19
C LEU A 208 -3.62 -3.48 1.86
N ALA A 209 -4.65 -4.30 1.69
CA ALA A 209 -5.95 -4.12 2.32
C ALA A 209 -5.85 -4.12 3.86
N ARG A 210 -5.07 -5.04 4.42
CA ARG A 210 -4.79 -5.11 5.86
C ARG A 210 -4.05 -3.87 6.37
N ALA A 211 -2.98 -3.45 5.68
CA ALA A 211 -2.23 -2.25 6.03
C ALA A 211 -3.11 -0.99 5.96
N TYR A 212 -3.96 -0.88 4.95
CA TYR A 212 -4.94 0.21 4.82
C TYR A 212 -5.94 0.22 5.99
N GLY A 213 -6.43 -0.94 6.41
CA GLY A 213 -7.33 -1.04 7.58
C GLY A 213 -6.68 -0.58 8.88
N GLN A 214 -5.39 -0.88 9.08
CA GLN A 214 -4.65 -0.56 10.30
C GLN A 214 -4.07 0.86 10.32
N ARG A 215 -3.65 1.40 9.17
CA ARG A 215 -2.91 2.67 9.06
C ARG A 215 -3.40 3.51 7.89
N ARG A 216 -4.66 3.89 7.90
CA ARG A 216 -5.26 4.71 6.83
C ARG A 216 -4.49 6.02 6.62
N GLY A 217 -4.24 6.35 5.37
CA GLY A 217 -3.56 7.59 4.98
C GLY A 217 -2.07 7.65 5.31
N LYS A 218 -1.44 6.53 5.67
CA LYS A 218 0.00 6.45 5.97
C LYS A 218 0.71 5.50 5.03
N ILE A 219 1.98 5.75 4.79
CA ILE A 219 2.87 4.81 4.13
C ILE A 219 3.18 3.68 5.11
N SER A 220 2.96 2.44 4.66
CA SER A 220 3.36 1.23 5.39
C SER A 220 4.59 0.64 4.72
N GLN A 221 5.74 0.75 5.37
CA GLN A 221 6.94 0.04 4.95
C GLN A 221 6.84 -1.41 5.40
N THR A 222 7.19 -2.33 4.52
CA THR A 222 7.16 -3.77 4.74
C THR A 222 8.51 -4.39 4.40
N PHE A 223 8.73 -5.61 4.86
CA PHE A 223 9.91 -6.41 4.53
C PHE A 223 9.64 -7.37 3.37
N ILE A 224 8.57 -7.16 2.62
CA ILE A 224 8.25 -7.98 1.44
C ILE A 224 9.36 -7.84 0.40
N ASP A 225 9.91 -8.96 -0.01
CA ASP A 225 10.80 -9.07 -1.16
C ASP A 225 9.93 -9.24 -2.41
N SER A 226 9.99 -8.27 -3.33
CA SER A 226 9.12 -8.26 -4.52
C SER A 226 9.36 -9.48 -5.41
N ARG A 227 10.61 -9.88 -5.61
CA ARG A 227 10.96 -11.04 -6.43
C ARG A 227 10.43 -12.34 -5.82
N LEU A 228 10.63 -12.52 -4.51
CA LEU A 228 10.10 -13.69 -3.79
C LEU A 228 8.57 -13.69 -3.79
N GLN A 229 7.94 -12.53 -3.58
CA GLN A 229 6.49 -12.40 -3.64
C GLN A 229 5.92 -12.84 -4.98
N GLU A 230 6.51 -12.40 -6.09
CA GLU A 230 6.10 -12.77 -7.44
C GLU A 230 6.28 -14.28 -7.69
N GLN A 231 7.40 -14.86 -7.24
CA GLN A 231 7.64 -16.29 -7.32
C GLN A 231 6.57 -17.09 -6.55
N VAL A 232 6.26 -16.68 -5.31
CA VAL A 232 5.25 -17.33 -4.48
C VAL A 232 3.85 -17.17 -5.10
N ASN A 233 3.51 -15.99 -5.63
CA ASN A 233 2.26 -15.78 -6.38
C ASN A 233 2.14 -16.78 -7.55
N GLY A 234 3.22 -16.95 -8.31
CA GLY A 234 3.28 -17.91 -9.42
C GLY A 234 3.11 -19.36 -8.97
N ILE A 235 3.70 -19.74 -7.85
CA ILE A 235 3.55 -21.07 -7.26
C ILE A 235 2.09 -21.31 -6.85
N VAL A 236 1.51 -20.37 -6.09
CA VAL A 236 0.11 -20.48 -5.63
C VAL A 236 -0.85 -20.58 -6.82
N ARG A 237 -0.64 -19.78 -7.88
CA ARG A 237 -1.46 -19.84 -9.10
C ARG A 237 -1.43 -21.23 -9.73
N ARG A 238 -0.24 -21.82 -9.94
CA ARG A 238 -0.10 -23.16 -10.51
C ARG A 238 -0.76 -24.23 -9.64
N HIS A 239 -0.61 -24.14 -8.32
CA HIS A 239 -1.25 -25.12 -7.42
C HIS A 239 -2.78 -25.02 -7.45
N ILE A 240 -3.34 -23.81 -7.45
CA ILE A 240 -4.79 -23.63 -7.54
C ILE A 240 -5.32 -24.14 -8.89
N ASP A 241 -4.57 -23.96 -9.97
CA ASP A 241 -4.96 -24.49 -11.29
C ASP A 241 -5.10 -26.02 -11.30
N VAL A 242 -4.34 -26.72 -10.49
CA VAL A 242 -4.49 -28.17 -10.27
C VAL A 242 -5.62 -28.47 -9.28
N LEU A 243 -5.63 -27.78 -8.14
CA LEU A 243 -6.54 -28.08 -7.02
C LEU A 243 -8.01 -27.71 -7.32
N LYS A 244 -8.27 -26.79 -8.26
CA LYS A 244 -9.64 -26.41 -8.67
C LYS A 244 -10.45 -27.59 -9.21
N HIS A 245 -9.80 -28.59 -9.77
CA HIS A 245 -10.46 -29.82 -10.23
C HIS A 245 -11.03 -30.65 -9.06
N ASN A 246 -10.49 -30.45 -7.86
CA ASN A 246 -10.99 -31.01 -6.61
C ASN A 246 -11.86 -30.03 -5.81
N HIS A 247 -12.38 -28.98 -6.47
CA HIS A 247 -13.19 -27.93 -5.85
C HIS A 247 -12.46 -27.13 -4.75
N ILE A 248 -11.11 -27.06 -4.78
CA ILE A 248 -10.30 -26.25 -3.89
C ILE A 248 -9.87 -25.00 -4.64
N TYR A 249 -10.40 -23.84 -4.24
CA TYR A 249 -10.23 -22.56 -4.94
C TYR A 249 -9.40 -21.55 -4.18
N ASN A 250 -9.07 -21.82 -2.92
CA ASN A 250 -8.40 -20.89 -2.03
C ASN A 250 -7.10 -21.51 -1.50
N ALA A 251 -6.04 -20.73 -1.49
CA ALA A 251 -4.76 -21.10 -0.90
C ALA A 251 -4.04 -19.85 -0.40
N ALA A 252 -3.37 -19.94 0.73
CA ALA A 252 -2.56 -18.86 1.27
C ALA A 252 -1.15 -19.33 1.57
N VAL A 253 -0.19 -18.41 1.44
CA VAL A 253 1.22 -18.66 1.76
C VAL A 253 1.80 -17.46 2.50
N LEU A 254 2.44 -17.73 3.64
CA LEU A 254 3.24 -16.79 4.40
C LEU A 254 4.68 -17.27 4.43
N VAL A 255 5.62 -16.45 3.97
CA VAL A 255 7.05 -16.74 4.07
C VAL A 255 7.67 -15.76 5.05
N ALA A 256 8.28 -16.30 6.10
CA ALA A 256 8.95 -15.51 7.12
C ALA A 256 10.43 -15.89 7.25
N HIS A 257 11.27 -14.92 7.52
CA HIS A 257 12.69 -15.11 7.81
C HIS A 257 12.82 -15.46 9.31
N ILE A 258 13.17 -16.70 9.63
CA ILE A 258 13.15 -17.24 10.98
C ILE A 258 13.95 -16.39 11.98
N PRO A 259 15.24 -16.00 11.71
CA PRO A 259 16.03 -15.25 12.68
C PRO A 259 15.47 -13.88 13.06
N THR A 260 14.72 -13.23 12.17
CA THR A 260 14.23 -11.86 12.38
C THR A 260 12.70 -11.77 12.53
N GLY A 261 11.97 -12.85 12.25
CA GLY A 261 10.51 -12.85 12.20
C GLY A 261 9.90 -11.99 11.07
N GLN A 262 10.73 -11.45 10.15
CA GLN A 262 10.27 -10.60 9.07
C GLN A 262 9.50 -11.39 8.02
N VAL A 263 8.31 -10.92 7.66
CA VAL A 263 7.53 -11.49 6.56
C VAL A 263 8.11 -11.05 5.23
N ARG A 264 8.54 -12.00 4.41
CA ARG A 264 9.19 -11.79 3.11
C ARG A 264 8.24 -11.98 1.93
N ALA A 265 7.21 -12.84 2.08
CA ALA A 265 6.13 -12.94 1.11
C ALA A 265 4.80 -13.17 1.82
N TYR A 266 3.73 -12.61 1.27
CA TYR A 266 2.38 -12.64 1.84
C TYR A 266 1.35 -12.84 0.73
N VAL A 267 0.88 -14.06 0.55
CA VAL A 267 -0.22 -14.40 -0.36
C VAL A 267 -1.44 -14.75 0.50
N GLY A 268 -2.30 -13.76 0.72
CA GLY A 268 -3.48 -13.92 1.59
C GLY A 268 -4.54 -14.85 1.01
N ASN A 269 -4.60 -14.94 -0.32
CA ASN A 269 -5.42 -15.90 -1.05
C ASN A 269 -4.91 -16.03 -2.49
N GLY A 270 -5.35 -17.06 -3.19
CA GLY A 270 -5.04 -17.29 -4.59
C GLY A 270 -5.79 -16.36 -5.56
N PRO A 271 -5.50 -16.48 -6.86
CA PRO A 271 -6.19 -15.69 -7.88
C PRO A 271 -7.68 -16.04 -7.94
N LYS A 272 -8.47 -15.10 -8.48
CA LYS A 272 -9.90 -15.33 -8.72
C LYS A 272 -10.10 -16.45 -9.76
N VAL A 273 -10.72 -17.54 -9.34
CA VAL A 273 -11.07 -18.67 -10.22
C VAL A 273 -12.57 -18.69 -10.53
N ARG A 274 -13.40 -18.23 -9.57
CA ARG A 274 -14.87 -18.16 -9.65
C ARG A 274 -15.35 -16.82 -9.10
N ASP A 275 -16.53 -16.36 -9.51
CA ASP A 275 -17.12 -15.11 -9.03
C ASP A 275 -17.47 -15.15 -7.54
N ASP A 276 -17.86 -16.32 -7.03
CA ASP A 276 -18.20 -16.59 -5.63
C ASP A 276 -17.04 -17.22 -4.83
N GLY A 277 -15.84 -17.27 -5.39
CA GLY A 277 -14.71 -18.05 -4.87
C GLY A 277 -14.06 -17.52 -3.58
N GLY A 278 -14.52 -16.37 -3.06
CA GLY A 278 -14.03 -15.82 -1.81
C GLY A 278 -12.55 -15.36 -1.83
N ASN A 279 -11.96 -15.16 -3.01
CA ASN A 279 -10.55 -14.78 -3.18
C ASN A 279 -10.19 -13.42 -2.58
N GLN A 280 -11.19 -12.60 -2.23
CA GLN A 280 -11.01 -11.34 -1.50
C GLN A 280 -10.69 -11.54 -0.01
N VAL A 281 -10.97 -12.71 0.53
CA VAL A 281 -10.75 -13.02 1.95
C VAL A 281 -9.26 -13.32 2.20
N ASP A 282 -8.67 -12.59 3.14
CA ASP A 282 -7.33 -12.89 3.65
C ASP A 282 -7.38 -14.10 4.58
N ILE A 283 -7.10 -15.27 4.05
CA ILE A 283 -7.17 -16.53 4.81
C ILE A 283 -5.96 -16.78 5.70
N ILE A 284 -4.87 -15.98 5.61
CA ILE A 284 -3.76 -16.05 6.58
C ILE A 284 -4.25 -15.64 7.98
N THR A 285 -5.14 -14.65 8.04
CA THR A 285 -5.65 -14.12 9.32
C THR A 285 -7.06 -14.61 9.68
N SER A 286 -7.66 -15.43 8.83
CA SER A 286 -8.98 -16.00 9.11
C SER A 286 -8.92 -17.05 10.21
N ASN A 287 -9.89 -17.03 11.11
CA ASN A 287 -10.01 -18.05 12.14
C ASN A 287 -10.26 -19.42 11.51
N ARG A 288 -9.43 -20.39 11.90
CA ARG A 288 -9.51 -21.77 11.43
C ARG A 288 -9.26 -22.75 12.56
N SER A 289 -9.75 -23.98 12.39
CA SER A 289 -9.36 -25.08 13.25
C SER A 289 -7.83 -25.25 13.15
N SER A 290 -7.18 -25.36 14.30
CA SER A 290 -5.73 -25.57 14.39
C SER A 290 -5.33 -26.99 13.92
N GLY A 291 -6.23 -27.93 13.93
CA GLY A 291 -5.92 -29.33 13.70
C GLY A 291 -4.81 -29.80 14.66
N SER A 292 -3.92 -30.60 14.18
CA SER A 292 -2.81 -31.18 14.96
C SER A 292 -1.64 -30.22 15.24
N ILE A 293 -1.70 -28.96 14.82
CA ILE A 293 -0.57 -28.01 14.97
C ILE A 293 -0.24 -27.69 16.44
N LEU A 294 -1.16 -27.93 17.36
CA LEU A 294 -0.94 -27.71 18.78
C LEU A 294 -0.25 -28.88 19.50
N LYS A 295 -0.14 -30.05 18.85
CA LYS A 295 0.54 -31.23 19.45
C LYS A 295 2.01 -30.98 19.77
N PRO A 296 2.82 -30.35 18.89
CA PRO A 296 4.20 -30.00 19.24
C PRO A 296 4.30 -29.07 20.45
N ALA A 297 3.37 -28.13 20.62
CA ALA A 297 3.35 -27.22 21.76
C ALA A 297 3.10 -28.02 23.08
N LEU A 298 2.06 -28.86 23.11
CA LEU A 298 1.79 -29.72 24.28
C LEU A 298 2.98 -30.61 24.60
N TYR A 299 3.58 -31.24 23.58
CA TYR A 299 4.71 -32.11 23.73
C TYR A 299 5.92 -31.37 24.36
N ALA A 300 6.25 -30.20 23.87
CA ALA A 300 7.34 -29.37 24.40
C ALA A 300 7.08 -28.91 25.85
N LEU A 301 5.86 -28.47 26.16
CA LEU A 301 5.48 -28.05 27.50
C LEU A 301 5.53 -29.21 28.50
N MET A 302 5.06 -30.39 28.12
CA MET A 302 5.11 -31.56 28.96
C MET A 302 6.54 -32.05 29.22
N GLN A 303 7.45 -31.92 28.22
CA GLN A 303 8.88 -32.21 28.44
C GLN A 303 9.52 -31.20 29.39
N GLN A 304 9.23 -29.90 29.18
CA GLN A 304 9.75 -28.83 30.02
C GLN A 304 9.32 -28.98 31.47
N SER A 305 8.11 -29.46 31.70
CA SER A 305 7.54 -29.69 33.03
C SER A 305 7.87 -31.07 33.61
N GLY A 306 8.65 -31.87 32.90
CA GLY A 306 9.11 -33.19 33.38
C GLY A 306 8.05 -34.28 33.35
N TYR A 307 6.89 -34.08 32.70
CA TYR A 307 5.83 -35.08 32.58
C TYR A 307 6.23 -36.26 31.67
N ILE A 308 6.93 -35.94 30.57
CA ILE A 308 7.38 -36.94 29.59
C ILE A 308 8.80 -36.70 29.14
N LEU A 309 9.43 -37.77 28.66
CA LEU A 309 10.68 -37.77 27.90
C LEU A 309 10.38 -38.26 26.47
N PRO A 310 11.27 -38.07 25.49
CA PRO A 310 11.04 -38.52 24.10
C PRO A 310 10.68 -40.01 24.01
N GLY A 311 11.36 -40.86 24.75
CA GLY A 311 11.10 -42.28 24.78
C GLY A 311 9.97 -42.74 25.71
N THR A 312 9.26 -41.81 26.37
CA THR A 312 8.14 -42.19 27.23
C THR A 312 7.07 -42.92 26.43
N ILE A 313 6.67 -44.09 26.91
CA ILE A 313 5.67 -44.92 26.27
C ILE A 313 4.28 -44.36 26.52
N VAL A 314 3.53 -44.10 25.45
CA VAL A 314 2.15 -43.65 25.49
C VAL A 314 1.21 -44.64 24.81
N SER A 315 -0.03 -44.69 25.26
CA SER A 315 -1.00 -45.67 24.79
C SER A 315 -1.82 -45.13 23.61
N ASP A 316 -1.85 -45.88 22.53
CA ASP A 316 -2.66 -45.63 21.32
C ASP A 316 -3.65 -46.77 21.12
N VAL A 317 -4.67 -46.84 21.98
CA VAL A 317 -5.72 -47.87 21.93
C VAL A 317 -7.09 -47.21 21.93
N PRO A 318 -8.12 -47.89 21.43
CA PRO A 318 -9.50 -47.36 21.47
C PRO A 318 -9.82 -46.84 22.87
N SER A 319 -10.26 -45.56 22.93
CA SER A 319 -10.40 -44.89 24.23
C SER A 319 -11.64 -44.03 24.22
N ARG A 320 -12.29 -43.95 25.39
CA ARG A 320 -13.45 -43.08 25.62
C ARG A 320 -13.20 -42.17 26.81
N PHE A 321 -13.47 -40.90 26.67
CA PHE A 321 -13.33 -39.87 27.71
C PHE A 321 -14.69 -39.19 27.96
N GLY A 322 -15.49 -39.80 28.85
CA GLY A 322 -16.87 -39.41 29.00
C GLY A 322 -17.67 -39.61 27.70
N GLY A 323 -18.22 -38.54 27.14
CA GLY A 323 -18.93 -38.57 25.84
C GLY A 323 -18.03 -38.47 24.64
N TYR A 324 -16.72 -38.20 24.80
CA TYR A 324 -15.79 -37.98 23.71
C TYR A 324 -15.01 -39.26 23.34
N VAL A 325 -15.06 -39.62 22.05
CA VAL A 325 -14.40 -40.81 21.51
C VAL A 325 -13.47 -40.40 20.36
N PRO A 326 -12.20 -40.06 20.65
CA PRO A 326 -11.23 -39.75 19.61
C PRO A 326 -10.87 -40.95 18.76
N SER A 327 -10.55 -40.71 17.50
CA SER A 327 -9.99 -41.74 16.60
C SER A 327 -8.78 -41.17 15.87
N ASN A 328 -7.86 -42.06 15.49
CA ASN A 328 -6.77 -41.69 14.57
C ASN A 328 -7.31 -41.49 13.15
N PHE A 329 -6.57 -40.74 12.32
CA PHE A 329 -7.00 -40.40 10.96
C PHE A 329 -7.28 -41.62 10.09
N ASN A 330 -6.38 -42.62 10.17
CA ASN A 330 -6.49 -43.89 9.43
C ASN A 330 -7.37 -44.92 10.13
N LYS A 331 -7.96 -44.60 11.31
CA LYS A 331 -8.73 -45.49 12.16
C LYS A 331 -7.96 -46.73 12.73
N ASP A 332 -6.65 -46.77 12.55
CA ASP A 332 -5.77 -47.80 13.09
C ASP A 332 -5.21 -47.40 14.44
N PHE A 333 -4.79 -48.39 15.22
CA PHE A 333 -4.21 -48.21 16.55
C PHE A 333 -2.85 -48.90 16.63
N GLN A 334 -1.86 -48.23 17.21
CA GLN A 334 -0.50 -48.73 17.33
C GLN A 334 -0.29 -49.54 18.65
N GLY A 335 -1.28 -49.56 19.53
CA GLY A 335 -1.17 -50.16 20.85
C GLY A 335 -0.36 -49.32 21.83
N ILE A 336 0.95 -49.47 21.85
CA ILE A 336 1.87 -48.63 22.62
C ILE A 336 2.96 -48.07 21.71
N VAL A 337 3.33 -46.81 21.92
CA VAL A 337 4.28 -46.09 21.05
C VAL A 337 5.08 -45.07 21.87
N PRO A 338 6.36 -44.81 21.55
CA PRO A 338 7.13 -43.74 22.17
C PRO A 338 6.47 -42.36 21.83
N ALA A 339 6.54 -41.43 22.78
CA ALA A 339 5.89 -40.12 22.65
C ALA A 339 6.41 -39.31 21.45
N ASP A 340 7.68 -39.34 21.13
CA ASP A 340 8.29 -38.72 19.95
C ASP A 340 7.72 -39.32 18.65
N ARG A 341 7.53 -40.63 18.61
CA ARG A 341 6.93 -41.32 17.47
C ARG A 341 5.43 -41.04 17.37
N ALA A 342 4.70 -40.94 18.49
CA ALA A 342 3.31 -40.52 18.51
C ALA A 342 3.15 -39.09 17.94
N LEU A 343 4.11 -38.19 18.22
CA LEU A 343 4.15 -36.84 17.65
C LEU A 343 4.42 -36.88 16.15
N SER A 344 5.47 -37.59 15.71
CA SER A 344 5.84 -37.65 14.29
C SER A 344 4.77 -38.27 13.40
N MET A 345 4.01 -39.22 13.93
CA MET A 345 2.85 -39.85 13.28
C MET A 345 1.56 -39.04 13.46
N SER A 346 1.62 -37.99 14.26
CA SER A 346 0.44 -37.12 14.59
C SER A 346 -0.75 -37.92 15.13
N LEU A 347 -0.51 -38.95 15.95
CA LEU A 347 -1.58 -39.77 16.53
C LEU A 347 -2.49 -38.94 17.42
N ASN A 348 -3.79 -39.16 17.31
CA ASN A 348 -4.78 -38.37 18.05
C ASN A 348 -4.96 -38.85 19.48
N ILE A 349 -5.13 -40.19 19.68
CA ILE A 349 -5.45 -40.75 20.98
C ILE A 349 -4.36 -40.50 22.00
N PRO A 350 -3.07 -40.76 21.72
CA PRO A 350 -1.99 -40.45 22.64
C PRO A 350 -2.02 -38.97 23.07
N PHE A 351 -2.21 -38.02 22.15
CA PHE A 351 -2.20 -36.61 22.46
C PHE A 351 -3.45 -36.13 23.24
N VAL A 352 -4.60 -36.75 23.03
CA VAL A 352 -5.78 -36.52 23.89
C VAL A 352 -5.54 -37.02 25.32
N ARG A 353 -4.85 -38.16 25.48
CA ARG A 353 -4.44 -38.66 26.80
C ARG A 353 -3.43 -37.75 27.48
N LEU A 354 -2.40 -37.34 26.76
CA LEU A 354 -1.38 -36.41 27.25
C LEU A 354 -2.05 -35.04 27.66
N LEU A 355 -2.98 -34.50 26.86
CA LEU A 355 -3.69 -33.31 27.24
C LEU A 355 -4.54 -33.48 28.48
N ARG A 356 -5.18 -34.63 28.65
CA ARG A 356 -5.95 -34.92 29.85
C ARG A 356 -5.06 -34.98 31.11
N GLU A 357 -3.86 -35.52 30.98
CA GLU A 357 -2.88 -35.59 32.07
C GLU A 357 -2.28 -34.22 32.39
N TYR A 358 -1.94 -33.43 31.38
CA TYR A 358 -1.41 -32.09 31.55
C TYR A 358 -2.46 -31.09 32.08
N GLY A 359 -3.73 -31.30 31.73
CA GLY A 359 -4.84 -30.45 32.07
C GLY A 359 -5.19 -29.46 30.98
N VAL A 360 -6.48 -29.46 30.58
CA VAL A 360 -6.98 -28.58 29.51
C VAL A 360 -6.82 -27.10 29.86
N GLU A 361 -7.14 -26.70 31.09
CA GLU A 361 -7.00 -25.32 31.56
C GLU A 361 -5.54 -24.87 31.55
N HIS A 362 -4.63 -25.71 32.04
CA HIS A 362 -3.22 -25.42 32.08
C HIS A 362 -2.68 -25.20 30.66
N PHE A 363 -2.98 -26.11 29.74
CA PHE A 363 -2.59 -25.96 28.34
C PHE A 363 -3.19 -24.71 27.66
N TYR A 364 -4.45 -24.41 27.95
CA TYR A 364 -5.12 -23.21 27.44
C TYR A 364 -4.40 -21.92 27.88
N ASP A 365 -4.01 -21.85 29.16
CA ASP A 365 -3.29 -20.69 29.70
C ASP A 365 -1.88 -20.58 29.11
N ASP A 366 -1.20 -21.68 28.90
CA ASP A 366 0.12 -21.69 28.27
C ASP A 366 0.03 -21.28 26.80
N LEU A 367 -0.97 -21.72 26.06
CA LEU A 367 -1.21 -21.24 24.69
C LEU A 367 -1.42 -19.71 24.63
N LYS A 368 -2.12 -19.14 25.61
CA LYS A 368 -2.27 -17.68 25.73
C LYS A 368 -0.93 -16.98 26.03
N LYS A 369 -0.11 -17.53 26.93
CA LYS A 369 1.24 -17.03 27.22
C LYS A 369 2.15 -17.10 25.99
N MET A 370 1.98 -18.13 25.15
CA MET A 370 2.66 -18.25 23.85
C MET A 370 2.18 -17.28 22.78
N GLY A 371 1.14 -16.45 23.06
CA GLY A 371 0.65 -15.41 22.16
C GLY A 371 -0.54 -15.84 21.29
N ILE A 372 -1.19 -16.96 21.55
CA ILE A 372 -2.43 -17.36 20.86
C ILE A 372 -3.61 -16.54 21.41
N THR A 373 -4.00 -15.51 20.69
CA THR A 373 -5.04 -14.53 21.10
C THR A 373 -6.44 -14.92 20.61
N THR A 374 -6.56 -15.94 19.75
CA THR A 374 -7.82 -16.33 19.11
C THR A 374 -8.66 -17.32 19.92
N LEU A 375 -8.17 -17.77 21.06
CA LEU A 375 -8.94 -18.58 22.01
C LEU A 375 -9.95 -17.69 22.75
N ASN A 376 -11.18 -17.61 22.25
CA ASN A 376 -12.23 -16.68 22.69
C ASN A 376 -13.33 -17.32 23.56
N ARG A 377 -13.24 -18.64 23.80
CA ARG A 377 -14.13 -19.40 24.69
C ARG A 377 -13.37 -19.79 25.96
N LYS A 378 -14.10 -20.22 26.99
CA LYS A 378 -13.49 -20.79 28.20
C LYS A 378 -12.83 -22.13 27.87
N ALA A 379 -11.78 -22.51 28.62
CA ALA A 379 -11.06 -23.76 28.44
C ALA A 379 -11.98 -24.99 28.43
N GLU A 380 -12.97 -25.02 29.35
CA GLU A 380 -13.97 -26.08 29.47
C GLU A 380 -14.73 -26.34 28.15
N ASN A 381 -15.00 -25.25 27.38
CA ASN A 381 -15.75 -25.35 26.11
C ASN A 381 -14.95 -25.95 24.98
N TYR A 382 -13.62 -25.92 25.06
CA TYR A 382 -12.75 -26.63 24.13
C TYR A 382 -12.54 -28.09 24.52
N GLY A 383 -12.46 -28.34 25.82
CA GLY A 383 -12.26 -29.69 26.36
C GLY A 383 -11.02 -30.38 25.75
N LEU A 384 -11.04 -31.69 25.73
CA LEU A 384 -9.94 -32.51 25.17
C LEU A 384 -9.79 -32.39 23.65
N SER A 385 -10.79 -31.86 22.94
CA SER A 385 -10.71 -31.61 21.50
C SER A 385 -9.76 -30.45 21.14
N LEU A 386 -9.39 -29.61 22.11
CA LEU A 386 -8.43 -28.49 21.91
C LEU A 386 -7.15 -28.93 21.20
N ILE A 387 -6.66 -30.15 21.47
CA ILE A 387 -5.42 -30.67 20.86
C ILE A 387 -5.58 -31.12 19.40
N LEU A 388 -6.81 -31.24 18.94
CA LEU A 388 -7.16 -31.67 17.59
C LEU A 388 -7.75 -30.54 16.75
N GLY A 389 -8.06 -29.35 17.36
CA GLY A 389 -8.54 -28.12 16.74
C GLY A 389 -10.05 -27.97 16.71
#